data_f784377c80a42adf360b8befd11ce642
#
_entry.id   f784377c80a42adf360b8befd11ce642
#
_cell.length_a   1.000
_cell.length_b   1.000
_cell.length_c   1.000
_cell.angle_alpha   90.00
_cell.angle_beta   90.00
_cell.angle_gamma   90.00
#
_symmetry.space_group_name_H-M   'P 1'
#
loop_
_entity.id
_entity.type
_entity.pdbx_description
1 polymer ?
#
loop_
_entity_poly.entity_id
_entity_poly.type
_entity_poly.pdbx_seq_one_letter_code
_entity_poly.pdbx_strand_id
1 'polypeptide(L)'
;YHTHVLPHCAGQVGVTEVNYASALLAFIVSLIDREVIFQKSMEETLSPFLGSLASMLPALVKDMELRHFILCGWFVSSAILMGLSVRRVLTHPRIAGGGAKARINAMSKLTSPFLLCVAAFIVPPAYIRTRYVSVSLGMVLSLLTKKMIVFSMAKMPFAIIQTDIFPFIMVTLWIRYDGKLTKEGADFVLGVLCFWYAFRLLRWVNVCINQICAKLGIYCFRLKKRDD
;
A
#
# COMPACT_ATOMS: atom_id res chain seq x y z
N TYR A 1 -10.28 -4.69 13.14
CA TYR A 1 -10.17 -5.95 13.90
C TYR A 1 -10.70 -5.80 15.33
N HIS A 2 -10.25 -4.78 16.04
CA HIS A 2 -10.67 -4.54 17.43
C HIS A 2 -12.04 -3.87 17.57
N THR A 3 -12.49 -3.17 16.56
CA THR A 3 -13.73 -2.37 16.56
C THR A 3 -14.88 -3.07 15.86
N HIS A 4 -14.63 -4.17 15.13
CA HIS A 4 -15.58 -4.84 14.22
C HIS A 4 -16.20 -3.91 13.16
N VAL A 5 -15.63 -2.72 12.98
CA VAL A 5 -16.05 -1.75 11.96
C VAL A 5 -14.88 -1.54 11.02
N LEU A 6 -15.07 -1.88 9.74
CA LEU A 6 -14.14 -1.54 8.66
C LEU A 6 -14.64 -0.22 8.05
N PRO A 7 -13.96 0.89 8.28
CA PRO A 7 -14.31 2.12 7.58
C PRO A 7 -13.93 1.96 6.10
N HIS A 8 -14.94 1.96 5.22
CA HIS A 8 -14.73 1.86 3.77
C HIS A 8 -14.52 3.21 3.08
N CYS A 9 -14.63 4.29 3.84
CA CYS A 9 -14.49 5.65 3.32
C CYS A 9 -13.78 6.57 4.31
N ALA A 10 -13.08 7.55 3.79
CA ALA A 10 -12.53 8.68 4.52
C ALA A 10 -13.47 9.87 4.28
N GLY A 11 -14.42 10.10 5.19
CA GLY A 11 -15.49 11.07 4.99
C GLY A 11 -16.47 10.64 3.91
N GLN A 12 -16.65 11.44 2.87
CA GLN A 12 -17.52 11.15 1.72
C GLN A 12 -16.81 10.40 0.59
N VAL A 13 -15.47 10.26 0.65
CA VAL A 13 -14.67 9.61 -0.40
C VAL A 13 -14.38 8.18 -0.01
N GLY A 14 -14.88 7.24 -0.79
CA GLY A 14 -14.62 5.81 -0.64
C GLY A 14 -13.35 5.35 -1.36
N VAL A 15 -12.93 4.13 -1.08
CA VAL A 15 -11.78 3.49 -1.76
C VAL A 15 -12.00 3.38 -3.27
N THR A 16 -13.26 3.19 -3.68
CA THR A 16 -13.65 3.07 -5.08
C THR A 16 -13.39 4.36 -5.86
N GLU A 17 -13.77 5.51 -5.30
CA GLU A 17 -13.57 6.82 -5.91
C GLU A 17 -12.09 7.15 -6.06
N VAL A 18 -11.28 6.82 -5.03
CA VAL A 18 -9.83 7.00 -5.08
C VAL A 18 -9.21 6.12 -6.17
N ASN A 19 -9.66 4.88 -6.32
CA ASN A 19 -9.16 3.97 -7.35
C ASN A 19 -9.54 4.46 -8.75
N TYR A 20 -10.76 4.93 -8.97
CA TYR A 20 -11.18 5.50 -10.25
C TYR A 20 -10.43 6.78 -10.57
N ALA A 21 -10.25 7.67 -9.60
CA ALA A 21 -9.47 8.89 -9.78
C ALA A 21 -8.02 8.57 -10.12
N SER A 22 -7.40 7.58 -9.46
CA SER A 22 -6.04 7.14 -9.74
C SER A 22 -5.92 6.49 -11.13
N ALA A 23 -6.89 5.69 -11.54
CA ALA A 23 -6.93 5.07 -12.87
C ALA A 23 -7.10 6.14 -13.97
N LEU A 24 -7.99 7.11 -13.77
CA LEU A 24 -8.19 8.23 -14.68
C LEU A 24 -6.93 9.08 -14.80
N LEU A 25 -6.28 9.40 -13.68
CA LEU A 25 -5.01 10.12 -13.66
C LEU A 25 -3.93 9.37 -14.43
N ALA A 26 -3.79 8.06 -14.18
CA ALA A 26 -2.83 7.22 -14.90
C ALA A 26 -3.11 7.18 -16.40
N PHE A 27 -4.38 7.13 -16.81
CA PHE A 27 -4.80 7.19 -18.20
C PHE A 27 -4.45 8.53 -18.84
N ILE A 28 -4.78 9.66 -18.20
CA ILE A 28 -4.43 11.00 -18.68
C ILE A 28 -2.92 11.12 -18.84
N VAL A 29 -2.15 10.68 -17.84
CA VAL A 29 -0.68 10.72 -17.89
C VAL A 29 -0.11 9.86 -19.01
N SER A 30 -0.79 8.75 -19.38
CA SER A 30 -0.34 7.91 -20.49
C SER A 30 -0.53 8.55 -21.88
N LEU A 31 -1.44 9.52 -21.97
CA LEU A 31 -1.73 10.25 -23.22
C LEU A 31 -0.85 11.50 -23.41
N ILE A 32 -0.20 11.96 -22.36
CA ILE A 32 0.60 13.18 -22.36
C ILE A 32 2.05 12.80 -22.14
N ASP A 33 2.96 13.50 -22.80
CA ASP A 33 4.39 13.26 -22.61
C ASP A 33 4.76 13.43 -21.13
N ARG A 34 5.19 12.33 -20.56
CA ARG A 34 5.45 12.17 -19.13
C ARG A 34 6.51 13.13 -18.62
N GLU A 35 7.53 13.43 -19.44
CA GLU A 35 8.62 14.32 -19.06
C GLU A 35 8.15 15.77 -19.00
N VAL A 36 7.29 16.16 -19.94
CA VAL A 36 6.80 17.53 -20.06
C VAL A 36 5.96 17.98 -18.86
N ILE A 37 5.17 17.08 -18.27
CA ILE A 37 4.26 17.47 -17.17
C ILE A 37 4.92 17.33 -15.80
N PHE A 38 5.57 16.20 -15.55
CA PHE A 38 6.03 15.88 -14.20
C PHE A 38 7.36 16.52 -13.80
N GLN A 39 8.14 17.01 -14.79
CA GLN A 39 9.41 17.70 -14.53
C GLN A 39 9.27 19.22 -14.48
N LYS A 40 8.11 19.76 -14.88
CA LYS A 40 7.86 21.20 -14.76
C LYS A 40 7.69 21.62 -13.31
N SER A 41 8.13 22.85 -13.02
CA SER A 41 7.90 23.47 -11.72
C SER A 41 6.41 23.69 -11.46
N MET A 42 6.02 23.80 -10.20
CA MET A 42 4.61 24.13 -9.85
C MET A 42 4.20 25.49 -10.41
N GLU A 43 5.12 26.45 -10.46
CA GLU A 43 4.84 27.76 -11.04
C GLU A 43 4.52 27.65 -12.54
N GLU A 44 5.35 26.94 -13.31
CA GLU A 44 5.10 26.73 -14.75
C GLU A 44 3.83 25.96 -15.03
N THR A 45 3.50 24.98 -14.16
CA THR A 45 2.31 24.14 -14.32
C THR A 45 1.02 24.91 -14.01
N LEU A 46 1.06 25.78 -13.00
CA LEU A 46 -0.11 26.54 -12.52
C LEU A 46 -0.29 27.90 -13.20
N SER A 47 0.77 28.45 -13.79
CA SER A 47 0.69 29.77 -14.46
C SER A 47 -0.41 29.90 -15.50
N PRO A 48 -0.74 28.88 -16.35
CA PRO A 48 -1.81 28.96 -17.33
C PRO A 48 -3.21 29.08 -16.68
N PHE A 49 -3.37 28.56 -15.44
CA PHE A 49 -4.66 28.51 -14.73
C PHE A 49 -4.83 29.65 -13.74
N LEU A 50 -3.76 30.04 -13.06
CA LEU A 50 -3.77 31.00 -11.96
C LEU A 50 -3.19 32.38 -12.34
N GLY A 51 -2.60 32.50 -13.53
CA GLY A 51 -1.97 33.75 -13.98
C GLY A 51 -0.95 34.29 -12.96
N SER A 52 -1.07 35.57 -12.62
CA SER A 52 -0.19 36.23 -11.64
C SER A 52 -0.26 35.65 -10.21
N LEU A 53 -1.31 34.93 -9.85
CA LEU A 53 -1.44 34.28 -8.52
C LEU A 53 -0.44 33.13 -8.38
N ALA A 54 0.03 32.52 -9.46
CA ALA A 54 1.07 31.49 -9.39
C ALA A 54 2.40 32.03 -8.82
N SER A 55 2.70 33.31 -9.04
CA SER A 55 3.90 33.96 -8.49
C SER A 55 3.83 34.23 -6.97
N MET A 56 2.64 34.16 -6.37
CA MET A 56 2.44 34.30 -4.92
C MET A 56 2.67 33.01 -4.12
N LEU A 57 2.92 31.89 -4.80
CA LEU A 57 3.27 30.64 -4.13
C LEU A 57 4.53 30.80 -3.28
N PRO A 58 4.60 30.11 -2.10
CA PRO A 58 5.83 30.07 -1.31
C PRO A 58 6.99 29.52 -2.15
N ALA A 59 8.19 30.10 -2.02
CA ALA A 59 9.37 29.74 -2.81
C ALA A 59 9.62 28.22 -2.83
N LEU A 60 9.45 27.56 -1.68
CA LEU A 60 9.63 26.12 -1.54
C LEU A 60 8.67 25.28 -2.43
N VAL A 61 7.45 25.78 -2.67
CA VAL A 61 6.45 25.10 -3.51
C VAL A 61 6.63 25.49 -4.97
N LYS A 62 7.06 26.72 -5.23
CA LYS A 62 7.23 27.29 -6.54
C LYS A 62 8.24 26.53 -7.38
N ASP A 63 9.41 26.22 -6.79
CA ASP A 63 10.52 25.52 -7.44
C ASP A 63 10.37 23.99 -7.42
N MET A 64 9.34 23.48 -6.71
CA MET A 64 9.11 22.04 -6.61
C MET A 64 8.51 21.50 -7.91
N GLU A 65 9.06 20.41 -8.43
CA GLU A 65 8.47 19.72 -9.57
C GLU A 65 7.11 19.12 -9.19
N LEU A 66 6.16 19.12 -10.13
CA LEU A 66 4.80 18.60 -9.92
C LEU A 66 4.78 17.19 -9.34
N ARG A 67 5.71 16.31 -9.79
CA ARG A 67 5.82 14.94 -9.25
C ARG A 67 6.14 14.92 -7.75
N HIS A 68 7.04 15.79 -7.27
CA HIS A 68 7.39 15.86 -5.86
C HIS A 68 6.25 16.43 -5.02
N PHE A 69 5.53 17.42 -5.55
CA PHE A 69 4.35 17.97 -4.91
C PHE A 69 3.25 16.92 -4.72
N ILE A 70 2.94 16.14 -5.78
CA ILE A 70 1.96 15.07 -5.71
C ILE A 70 2.39 13.99 -4.70
N LEU A 71 3.67 13.59 -4.70
CA LEU A 71 4.19 12.61 -3.75
C LEU A 71 4.14 13.11 -2.31
N CYS A 72 4.50 14.37 -2.05
CA CYS A 72 4.39 14.98 -0.72
C CYS A 72 2.93 15.03 -0.26
N GLY A 73 2.02 15.47 -1.13
CA GLY A 73 0.59 15.51 -0.83
C GLY A 73 0.03 14.12 -0.50
N TRP A 74 0.42 13.10 -1.27
CA TRP A 74 0.05 11.71 -1.00
C TRP A 74 0.61 11.22 0.33
N PHE A 75 1.88 11.50 0.62
CA PHE A 75 2.52 11.09 1.87
C PHE A 75 1.88 11.76 3.09
N VAL A 76 1.65 13.07 3.03
CA VAL A 76 0.98 13.83 4.11
C VAL A 76 -0.45 13.32 4.34
N SER A 77 -1.22 13.14 3.26
CA SER A 77 -2.58 12.60 3.35
C SER A 77 -2.60 11.20 3.97
N SER A 78 -1.68 10.33 3.56
CA SER A 78 -1.55 8.97 4.11
C SER A 78 -1.16 9.00 5.60
N ALA A 79 -0.26 9.89 5.99
CA ALA A 79 0.15 10.06 7.39
C ALA A 79 -1.01 10.56 8.26
N ILE A 80 -1.79 11.52 7.79
CA ILE A 80 -2.98 12.02 8.47
C ILE A 80 -4.01 10.91 8.65
N LEU A 81 -4.34 10.17 7.57
CA LEU A 81 -5.31 9.08 7.61
C LEU A 81 -4.87 7.97 8.55
N MET A 82 -3.58 7.63 8.55
CA MET A 82 -3.00 6.66 9.47
C MET A 82 -3.11 7.15 10.93
N GLY A 83 -2.76 8.40 11.19
CA GLY A 83 -2.88 9.02 12.52
C GLY A 83 -4.31 9.02 13.04
N LEU A 84 -5.28 9.41 12.20
CA LEU A 84 -6.70 9.37 12.53
C LEU A 84 -7.19 7.94 12.79
N SER A 85 -6.73 6.96 12.02
CA SER A 85 -7.08 5.55 12.20
C SER A 85 -6.52 5.00 13.52
N VAL A 86 -5.26 5.30 13.83
CA VAL A 86 -4.62 4.93 15.11
C VAL A 86 -5.37 5.58 16.27
N ARG A 87 -5.66 6.88 16.20
CA ARG A 87 -6.43 7.60 17.22
C ARG A 87 -7.79 6.94 17.45
N ARG A 88 -8.54 6.64 16.38
CA ARG A 88 -9.85 5.97 16.46
C ARG A 88 -9.75 4.61 17.15
N VAL A 89 -8.73 3.81 16.84
CA VAL A 89 -8.49 2.52 17.49
C VAL A 89 -8.20 2.70 18.96
N LEU A 90 -7.30 3.62 19.33
CA LEU A 90 -6.89 3.84 20.72
C LEU A 90 -8.00 4.45 21.61
N THR A 91 -8.91 5.24 21.01
CA THR A 91 -10.04 5.84 21.73
C THR A 91 -11.28 4.94 21.76
N HIS A 92 -11.27 3.80 21.06
CA HIS A 92 -12.40 2.88 21.06
C HIS A 92 -12.65 2.31 22.49
N PRO A 93 -13.91 2.30 23.00
CA PRO A 93 -14.21 1.93 24.40
C PRO A 93 -13.62 0.59 24.84
N ARG A 94 -13.62 -0.43 23.98
CA ARG A 94 -13.04 -1.75 24.27
C ARG A 94 -11.53 -1.72 24.51
N ILE A 95 -10.81 -0.80 23.85
CA ILE A 95 -9.35 -0.68 23.97
C ILE A 95 -9.01 0.31 25.07
N ALA A 96 -9.74 1.42 25.15
CA ALA A 96 -9.57 2.40 26.21
C ALA A 96 -9.82 1.80 27.61
N GLY A 97 -10.87 1.00 27.77
CA GLY A 97 -11.20 0.30 29.02
C GLY A 97 -10.28 -0.87 29.36
N GLY A 98 -9.56 -1.44 28.40
CA GLY A 98 -8.61 -2.55 28.61
C GLY A 98 -7.21 -2.11 29.10
N GLY A 99 -7.00 -0.83 29.36
CA GLY A 99 -5.75 -0.29 29.86
C GLY A 99 -4.57 -0.34 28.88
N ALA A 100 -3.35 -0.17 29.40
CA ALA A 100 -2.13 -0.11 28.60
C ALA A 100 -1.87 -1.39 27.79
N LYS A 101 -2.14 -2.56 28.35
CA LYS A 101 -1.95 -3.86 27.69
C LYS A 101 -2.78 -4.00 26.42
N ALA A 102 -4.04 -3.57 26.44
CA ALA A 102 -4.93 -3.61 25.29
C ALA A 102 -4.44 -2.66 24.18
N ARG A 103 -3.97 -1.46 24.55
CA ARG A 103 -3.40 -0.47 23.60
C ARG A 103 -2.13 -0.99 22.94
N ILE A 104 -1.20 -1.55 23.72
CA ILE A 104 0.03 -2.15 23.20
C ILE A 104 -0.29 -3.30 22.24
N ASN A 105 -1.21 -4.19 22.59
CA ASN A 105 -1.61 -5.30 21.73
C ASN A 105 -2.29 -4.80 20.43
N ALA A 106 -3.05 -3.71 20.49
CA ALA A 106 -3.62 -3.10 19.29
C ALA A 106 -2.54 -2.51 18.36
N MET A 107 -1.59 -1.77 18.94
CA MET A 107 -0.48 -1.16 18.21
C MET A 107 0.50 -2.19 17.64
N SER A 108 0.75 -3.30 18.36
CA SER A 108 1.66 -4.35 17.89
C SER A 108 1.21 -5.01 16.57
N LYS A 109 -0.07 -4.89 16.19
CA LYS A 109 -0.55 -5.36 14.88
C LYS A 109 0.00 -4.56 13.70
N LEU A 110 0.51 -3.34 13.93
CA LEU A 110 1.17 -2.52 12.93
C LEU A 110 2.65 -2.89 12.72
N THR A 111 3.21 -3.80 13.52
CA THR A 111 4.62 -4.19 13.44
C THR A 111 4.99 -4.72 12.06
N SER A 112 4.18 -5.60 11.45
CA SER A 112 4.47 -6.17 10.14
C SER A 112 4.51 -5.13 9.02
N PRO A 113 3.52 -4.23 8.84
CA PRO A 113 3.59 -3.13 7.87
C PRO A 113 4.76 -2.19 8.15
N PHE A 114 5.04 -1.88 9.41
CA PHE A 114 6.16 -1.02 9.79
C PHE A 114 7.51 -1.62 9.40
N LEU A 115 7.73 -2.89 9.70
CA LEU A 115 8.96 -3.61 9.31
C LEU A 115 9.16 -3.65 7.79
N LEU A 116 8.08 -3.78 7.02
CA LEU A 116 8.15 -3.70 5.56
C LEU A 116 8.56 -2.31 5.07
N CYS A 117 8.01 -1.25 5.67
CA CYS A 117 8.43 0.11 5.35
C CYS A 117 9.92 0.31 5.66
N VAL A 118 10.37 -0.11 6.84
CA VAL A 118 11.79 -0.04 7.21
C VAL A 118 12.67 -0.82 6.22
N ALA A 119 12.26 -2.04 5.86
CA ALA A 119 12.99 -2.85 4.89
C ALA A 119 13.08 -2.19 3.50
N ALA A 120 12.02 -1.51 3.06
CA ALA A 120 12.03 -0.75 1.81
C ALA A 120 13.01 0.43 1.84
N PHE A 121 13.12 1.13 2.98
CA PHE A 121 14.08 2.22 3.16
C PHE A 121 15.54 1.77 3.27
N ILE A 122 15.78 0.51 3.65
CA ILE A 122 17.14 -0.07 3.71
C ILE A 122 17.73 -0.28 2.31
N VAL A 123 16.89 -0.44 1.28
CA VAL A 123 17.37 -0.64 -0.10
C VAL A 123 18.20 0.53 -0.57
N PRO A 124 19.44 0.33 -1.07
CA PRO A 124 20.29 1.43 -1.53
C PRO A 124 19.64 2.18 -2.72
N PRO A 125 19.85 3.52 -2.83
CA PRO A 125 19.23 4.32 -3.89
C PRO A 125 19.53 3.84 -5.32
N ALA A 126 20.70 3.22 -5.53
CA ALA A 126 21.07 2.64 -6.83
C ALA A 126 20.13 1.52 -7.28
N TYR A 127 19.51 0.81 -6.34
CA TYR A 127 18.59 -0.31 -6.58
C TYR A 127 17.11 0.09 -6.41
N ILE A 128 16.78 1.22 -5.77
CA ILE A 128 15.40 1.70 -5.60
C ILE A 128 14.72 1.98 -6.95
N ARG A 129 15.50 2.35 -7.98
CA ARG A 129 14.97 2.59 -9.33
C ARG A 129 14.47 1.31 -10.02
N THR A 130 14.73 0.14 -9.46
CA THR A 130 14.23 -1.09 -10.04
C THR A 130 12.73 -1.22 -9.76
N ARG A 131 11.96 -1.44 -10.81
CA ARG A 131 10.50 -1.67 -10.71
C ARG A 131 10.16 -2.83 -9.77
N TYR A 132 11.08 -3.78 -9.63
CA TYR A 132 10.90 -4.98 -8.84
C TYR A 132 10.77 -4.74 -7.33
N VAL A 133 11.46 -3.74 -6.77
CA VAL A 133 11.31 -3.37 -5.35
C VAL A 133 9.89 -2.90 -5.07
N SER A 134 9.40 -1.96 -5.87
CA SER A 134 8.04 -1.41 -5.70
C SER A 134 6.97 -2.47 -5.93
N VAL A 135 7.13 -3.31 -6.95
CA VAL A 135 6.18 -4.40 -7.25
C VAL A 135 6.17 -5.45 -6.13
N SER A 136 7.35 -5.89 -5.66
CA SER A 136 7.45 -6.84 -4.55
C SER A 136 6.81 -6.30 -3.28
N LEU A 137 7.13 -5.05 -2.91
CA LEU A 137 6.55 -4.37 -1.75
C LEU A 137 5.02 -4.27 -1.86
N GLY A 138 4.52 -3.86 -3.01
CA GLY A 138 3.07 -3.78 -3.28
C GLY A 138 2.37 -5.14 -3.15
N MET A 139 2.98 -6.22 -3.65
CA MET A 139 2.43 -7.57 -3.53
C MET A 139 2.39 -8.05 -2.08
N VAL A 140 3.45 -7.83 -1.29
CA VAL A 140 3.49 -8.18 0.14
C VAL A 140 2.44 -7.39 0.92
N LEU A 141 2.36 -6.08 0.72
CA LEU A 141 1.35 -5.24 1.35
C LEU A 141 -0.07 -5.67 0.98
N SER A 142 -0.30 -6.00 -0.29
CA SER A 142 -1.59 -6.54 -0.76
C SER A 142 -1.94 -7.86 -0.07
N LEU A 143 -0.97 -8.77 0.06
CA LEU A 143 -1.16 -10.05 0.75
C LEU A 143 -1.49 -9.84 2.23
N LEU A 144 -0.76 -8.97 2.93
CA LEU A 144 -1.01 -8.62 4.33
C LEU A 144 -2.39 -8.01 4.52
N THR A 145 -2.75 -7.05 3.69
CA THR A 145 -4.06 -6.36 3.76
C THR A 145 -5.21 -7.35 3.54
N LYS A 146 -5.10 -8.20 2.53
CA LYS A 146 -6.12 -9.23 2.26
C LYS A 146 -6.25 -10.21 3.42
N LYS A 147 -5.14 -10.65 4.02
CA LYS A 147 -5.16 -11.50 5.22
C LYS A 147 -5.81 -10.78 6.40
N MET A 148 -5.48 -9.51 6.63
CA MET A 148 -6.12 -8.72 7.69
C MET A 148 -7.64 -8.64 7.51
N ILE A 149 -8.11 -8.38 6.30
CA ILE A 149 -9.54 -8.29 5.98
C ILE A 149 -10.23 -9.62 6.25
N VAL A 150 -9.72 -10.72 5.68
CA VAL A 150 -10.34 -12.05 5.81
C VAL A 150 -10.33 -12.51 7.28
N PHE A 151 -9.22 -12.36 8.01
CA PHE A 151 -9.15 -12.73 9.42
C PHE A 151 -10.06 -11.87 10.29
N SER A 152 -10.21 -10.58 9.96
CA SER A 152 -11.16 -9.70 10.63
C SER A 152 -12.60 -10.15 10.42
N MET A 153 -12.97 -10.47 9.17
CA MET A 153 -14.31 -10.98 8.84
C MET A 153 -14.61 -12.34 9.48
N ALA A 154 -13.61 -13.24 9.49
CA ALA A 154 -13.71 -14.55 10.12
C ALA A 154 -13.57 -14.53 11.64
N LYS A 155 -13.36 -13.36 12.27
CA LYS A 155 -13.07 -13.19 13.71
C LYS A 155 -11.87 -14.00 14.20
N MET A 156 -10.93 -14.30 13.33
CA MET A 156 -9.72 -15.06 13.62
C MET A 156 -8.62 -14.14 14.18
N PRO A 157 -7.75 -14.66 15.07
CA PRO A 157 -6.62 -13.88 15.57
C PRO A 157 -5.62 -13.61 14.44
N PHE A 158 -5.19 -12.35 14.33
CA PHE A 158 -4.14 -11.95 13.39
C PHE A 158 -2.80 -11.91 14.13
N ALA A 159 -1.79 -12.62 13.63
CA ALA A 159 -0.47 -12.65 14.25
C ALA A 159 0.22 -11.27 14.17
N ILE A 160 0.98 -10.92 15.20
CA ILE A 160 1.72 -9.65 15.30
C ILE A 160 2.75 -9.56 14.18
N ILE A 161 3.50 -10.64 13.96
CA ILE A 161 4.48 -10.75 12.89
C ILE A 161 3.98 -11.78 11.88
N GLN A 162 3.87 -11.35 10.63
CA GLN A 162 3.47 -12.21 9.53
C GLN A 162 4.71 -12.79 8.84
N THR A 163 4.75 -14.11 8.68
CA THR A 163 5.89 -14.80 8.06
C THR A 163 6.14 -14.39 6.61
N ASP A 164 5.12 -13.89 5.93
CA ASP A 164 5.22 -13.48 4.52
C ASP A 164 6.13 -12.26 4.31
N ILE A 165 6.48 -11.51 5.37
CA ILE A 165 7.39 -10.36 5.25
C ILE A 165 8.86 -10.75 5.20
N PHE A 166 9.22 -11.91 5.76
CA PHE A 166 10.62 -12.31 5.89
C PHE A 166 11.38 -12.42 4.58
N PRO A 167 10.85 -13.02 3.50
CA PRO A 167 11.58 -13.09 2.24
C PRO A 167 11.95 -11.71 1.69
N PHE A 168 11.05 -10.72 1.81
CA PHE A 168 11.35 -9.35 1.39
C PHE A 168 12.45 -8.72 2.24
N ILE A 169 12.37 -8.86 3.58
CA ILE A 169 13.38 -8.35 4.50
C ILE A 169 14.73 -9.01 4.24
N MET A 170 14.78 -10.31 4.07
CA MET A 170 16.02 -11.04 3.82
C MET A 170 16.69 -10.61 2.51
N VAL A 171 15.91 -10.46 1.43
CA VAL A 171 16.43 -10.02 0.13
C VAL A 171 16.92 -8.56 0.22
N THR A 172 16.20 -7.66 0.88
CA THR A 172 16.62 -6.26 1.01
C THR A 172 17.89 -6.12 1.85
N LEU A 173 18.01 -6.90 2.93
CA LEU A 173 19.23 -6.95 3.74
C LEU A 173 20.39 -7.54 2.94
N TRP A 174 20.16 -8.62 2.19
CA TRP A 174 21.18 -9.20 1.35
C TRP A 174 21.72 -8.19 0.32
N ILE A 175 20.82 -7.52 -0.42
CA ILE A 175 21.21 -6.47 -1.37
C ILE A 175 21.99 -5.34 -0.68
N ARG A 176 21.67 -5.02 0.57
CA ARG A 176 22.35 -3.95 1.32
C ARG A 176 23.77 -4.32 1.73
N TYR A 177 23.96 -5.56 2.18
CA TYR A 177 25.22 -5.99 2.82
C TYR A 177 26.14 -6.76 1.89
N ASP A 178 25.64 -7.30 0.79
CA ASP A 178 26.47 -7.99 -0.21
C ASP A 178 27.12 -6.97 -1.16
N GLY A 179 28.32 -6.52 -0.80
CA GLY A 179 29.09 -5.58 -1.61
C GLY A 179 29.56 -6.12 -2.98
N LYS A 180 29.33 -7.41 -3.27
CA LYS A 180 29.71 -8.05 -4.54
C LYS A 180 28.52 -8.20 -5.50
N LEU A 181 27.31 -7.95 -5.05
CA LEU A 181 26.12 -8.12 -5.87
C LEU A 181 26.08 -7.06 -6.99
N THR A 182 26.10 -7.52 -8.23
CA THR A 182 25.92 -6.65 -9.40
C THR A 182 24.47 -6.17 -9.47
N LYS A 183 24.25 -5.05 -10.19
CA LYS A 183 22.89 -4.53 -10.41
C LYS A 183 21.99 -5.57 -11.08
N GLU A 184 22.50 -6.27 -12.09
CA GLU A 184 21.77 -7.33 -12.79
C GLU A 184 21.42 -8.50 -11.85
N GLY A 185 22.35 -8.88 -10.96
CA GLY A 185 22.11 -9.89 -9.95
C GLY A 185 21.02 -9.49 -8.95
N ALA A 186 21.01 -8.22 -8.51
CA ALA A 186 19.96 -7.69 -7.65
C ALA A 186 18.59 -7.68 -8.35
N ASP A 187 18.55 -7.27 -9.62
CA ASP A 187 17.32 -7.27 -10.43
C ASP A 187 16.78 -8.70 -10.63
N PHE A 188 17.65 -9.66 -10.86
CA PHE A 188 17.27 -11.07 -10.96
C PHE A 188 16.64 -11.59 -9.66
N VAL A 189 17.31 -11.37 -8.52
CA VAL A 189 16.82 -11.85 -7.21
C VAL A 189 15.49 -11.19 -6.87
N LEU A 190 15.33 -9.87 -7.12
CA LEU A 190 14.07 -9.17 -6.93
C LEU A 190 12.98 -9.65 -7.89
N GLY A 191 13.33 -9.98 -9.13
CA GLY A 191 12.41 -10.59 -10.10
C GLY A 191 11.88 -11.95 -9.62
N VAL A 192 12.76 -12.81 -9.11
CA VAL A 192 12.37 -14.09 -8.50
C VAL A 192 11.46 -13.86 -7.28
N LEU A 193 11.77 -12.87 -6.46
CA LEU A 193 10.94 -12.50 -5.31
C LEU A 193 9.55 -12.04 -5.73
N CYS A 194 9.45 -11.22 -6.79
CA CYS A 194 8.15 -10.81 -7.37
C CYS A 194 7.33 -12.02 -7.79
N PHE A 195 7.94 -12.93 -8.54
CA PHE A 195 7.27 -14.16 -9.00
C PHE A 195 6.78 -15.02 -7.82
N TRP A 196 7.61 -15.17 -6.80
CA TRP A 196 7.24 -15.90 -5.59
C TRP A 196 6.04 -15.27 -4.87
N TYR A 197 6.02 -13.95 -4.71
CA TYR A 197 4.89 -13.26 -4.10
C TYR A 197 3.62 -13.31 -4.96
N ALA A 198 3.73 -13.20 -6.29
CA ALA A 198 2.62 -13.38 -7.18
C ALA A 198 1.98 -14.78 -7.03
N PHE A 199 2.82 -15.82 -7.02
CA PHE A 199 2.36 -17.19 -6.79
C PHE A 199 1.69 -17.37 -5.42
N ARG A 200 2.31 -16.85 -4.36
CA ARG A 200 1.76 -16.89 -2.98
C ARG A 200 0.41 -16.18 -2.90
N LEU A 201 0.30 -15.01 -3.51
CA LEU A 201 -0.92 -14.23 -3.55
C LEU A 201 -2.05 -14.98 -4.27
N LEU A 202 -1.78 -15.49 -5.46
CA LEU A 202 -2.75 -16.25 -6.25
C LEU A 202 -3.19 -17.53 -5.53
N ARG A 203 -2.25 -18.30 -4.97
CA ARG A 203 -2.56 -19.49 -4.19
C ARG A 203 -3.45 -19.15 -2.99
N TRP A 204 -3.12 -18.11 -2.24
CA TRP A 204 -3.89 -17.71 -1.08
C TRP A 204 -5.32 -17.28 -1.46
N VAL A 205 -5.45 -16.45 -2.50
CA VAL A 205 -6.76 -16.01 -3.03
C VAL A 205 -7.60 -17.21 -3.46
N ASN A 206 -7.01 -18.15 -4.21
CA ASN A 206 -7.71 -19.34 -4.67
C ASN A 206 -8.23 -20.21 -3.50
N VAL A 207 -7.39 -20.42 -2.47
CA VAL A 207 -7.81 -21.16 -1.27
C VAL A 207 -8.95 -20.45 -0.55
N CYS A 208 -8.86 -19.12 -0.36
CA CYS A 208 -9.93 -18.36 0.30
C CYS A 208 -11.24 -18.40 -0.49
N ILE A 209 -11.19 -18.22 -1.81
CA ILE A 209 -12.36 -18.27 -2.66
C ILE A 209 -13.01 -19.65 -2.56
N ASN A 210 -12.24 -20.72 -2.68
CA ASN A 210 -12.77 -22.08 -2.62
C ASN A 210 -13.43 -22.38 -1.26
N GLN A 211 -12.82 -21.94 -0.16
CA GLN A 211 -13.38 -22.11 1.19
C GLN A 211 -14.69 -21.32 1.37
N ILE A 212 -14.74 -20.08 0.88
CA ILE A 212 -15.95 -19.25 0.95
C ILE A 212 -17.06 -19.87 0.09
N CYS A 213 -16.75 -20.28 -1.14
CA CYS A 213 -17.70 -20.92 -2.03
C CYS A 213 -18.25 -22.22 -1.45
N ALA A 214 -17.38 -23.07 -0.89
CA ALA A 214 -17.81 -24.30 -0.23
C ALA A 214 -18.72 -24.03 0.98
N LYS A 215 -18.38 -23.00 1.79
CA LYS A 215 -19.19 -22.65 2.97
C LYS A 215 -20.57 -22.08 2.60
N LEU A 216 -20.64 -21.33 1.51
CA LEU A 216 -21.88 -20.69 1.05
C LEU A 216 -22.70 -21.58 0.09
N GLY A 217 -22.17 -22.73 -0.35
CA GLY A 217 -22.82 -23.59 -1.31
C GLY A 217 -22.97 -22.96 -2.70
N ILE A 218 -22.06 -22.05 -3.08
CA ILE A 218 -22.07 -21.33 -4.35
C ILE A 218 -20.86 -21.72 -5.20
N TYR A 219 -20.97 -21.57 -6.51
CA TYR A 219 -19.87 -21.73 -7.44
C TYR A 219 -19.30 -20.35 -7.78
N CYS A 220 -17.98 -20.19 -7.61
CA CYS A 220 -17.31 -18.98 -8.07
C CYS A 220 -17.28 -18.97 -9.61
N PHE A 221 -17.70 -17.88 -10.23
CA PHE A 221 -17.74 -17.69 -11.69
C PHE A 221 -18.62 -18.67 -12.47
N ARG A 222 -19.53 -19.40 -11.82
CA ARG A 222 -20.54 -20.24 -12.48
C ARG A 222 -21.91 -19.88 -11.95
N LEU A 223 -22.85 -19.67 -12.86
CA LEU A 223 -24.26 -19.61 -12.50
C LEU A 223 -24.71 -21.03 -12.10
N LYS A 224 -25.37 -21.17 -10.95
CA LYS A 224 -26.04 -22.42 -10.58
C LYS A 224 -27.11 -22.67 -11.64
N LYS A 225 -27.02 -23.80 -12.36
CA LYS A 225 -28.08 -24.21 -13.24
C LYS A 225 -29.35 -24.35 -12.37
N ARG A 226 -30.36 -23.60 -12.69
CA ARG A 226 -31.64 -23.72 -12.02
C ARG A 226 -32.17 -25.12 -12.39
N ASP A 227 -32.16 -26.00 -11.44
CA ASP A 227 -32.87 -27.29 -11.57
C ASP A 227 -34.35 -26.91 -11.49
N ASP A 228 -35.02 -26.87 -12.67
CA ASP A 228 -36.47 -26.70 -12.80
C ASP A 228 -37.19 -27.95 -12.34
#